data_53cb5f07b07f5ac396fe69fa2518b2b8
#
_entry.id   53cb5f07b07f5ac396fe69fa2518b2b8
#
_cell.length_a   1.000
_cell.length_b   1.000
_cell.length_c   1.000
_cell.angle_alpha   90.00
_cell.angle_beta   90.00
_cell.angle_gamma   90.00
#
_symmetry.space_group_name_H-M   'P 1'
#
loop_
_entity.id
_entity.type
_entity.pdbx_description
1 polymer ?
#
loop_
_entity_poly.entity_id
_entity_poly.type
_entity_poly.pdbx_seq_one_letter_code
_entity_poly.pdbx_strand_id
1 'polypeptide(L)'
;PKLVEGLLGSMQRLKVKAPVPIVARDNVIKRLASIGVKVEVYETSYRINISEKLRFFPYEKLAKVYYVGDATQDNLGTYMLLEGAEHPYITHIPGFRGFLSTRYSPKPDDWKSHILFDYNLTDIKSVAVQFGQLSEESFKVDIDDKTGNYNLINLSTKQRVVNYDTLKLLNFLTSFSDLRYETRLNNIMPTIKLDSIVNSSPIYEITLVDENKDTTYLKGFYKKALSEETRQAAYFELIPYDNDRFYASVNDGEDFVLLQYYIFDVVLYPLSYYTN
;
A
#
# COMPACT_ATOMS: atom_id res chain seq x y z
N PRO A 1 -5.38 -4.36 7.96
CA PRO A 1 -5.57 -4.57 9.40
C PRO A 1 -4.73 -3.62 10.25
N LYS A 2 -3.38 -3.57 10.07
CA LYS A 2 -2.46 -2.76 10.91
C LYS A 2 -2.81 -1.27 11.01
N LEU A 3 -3.27 -0.64 9.92
CA LEU A 3 -3.66 0.77 9.91
C LEU A 3 -4.92 1.01 10.76
N VAL A 4 -5.92 0.15 10.60
CA VAL A 4 -7.17 0.21 11.38
C VAL A 4 -6.89 -0.04 12.87
N GLU A 5 -6.07 -1.03 13.19
CA GLU A 5 -5.60 -1.29 14.56
C GLU A 5 -4.87 -0.09 15.16
N GLY A 6 -4.03 0.58 14.35
CA GLY A 6 -3.34 1.81 14.72
C GLY A 6 -4.29 2.97 15.03
N LEU A 7 -5.39 3.11 14.26
CA LEU A 7 -6.44 4.08 14.53
C LEU A 7 -7.17 3.74 15.83
N LEU A 8 -7.67 2.49 15.96
CA LEU A 8 -8.39 2.05 17.17
C LEU A 8 -7.53 2.20 18.43
N GLY A 9 -6.24 1.83 18.37
CA GLY A 9 -5.30 2.06 19.46
C GLY A 9 -5.06 3.54 19.76
N SER A 10 -5.16 4.42 18.76
CA SER A 10 -5.10 5.88 18.96
C SER A 10 -6.36 6.39 19.67
N MET A 11 -7.53 5.93 19.24
CA MET A 11 -8.82 6.28 19.85
C MET A 11 -8.90 5.86 21.32
N GLN A 12 -8.41 4.67 21.67
CA GLN A 12 -8.37 4.18 23.06
C GLN A 12 -7.46 5.01 23.98
N ARG A 13 -6.35 5.53 23.44
CA ARG A 13 -5.36 6.30 24.21
C ARG A 13 -5.58 7.82 24.17
N LEU A 14 -6.57 8.26 23.40
CA LEU A 14 -6.89 9.67 23.24
C LEU A 14 -7.29 10.30 24.59
N LYS A 15 -6.70 11.44 24.92
CA LYS A 15 -7.02 12.23 26.10
C LYS A 15 -7.20 13.70 25.76
N VAL A 16 -8.05 14.35 26.51
CA VAL A 16 -8.19 15.81 26.48
C VAL A 16 -6.99 16.43 27.17
N LYS A 17 -6.30 17.37 26.48
CA LYS A 17 -5.19 18.16 27.02
C LYS A 17 -5.71 19.44 27.69
N ALA A 18 -6.59 20.16 26.99
CA ALA A 18 -7.18 21.41 27.47
C ALA A 18 -8.42 21.76 26.62
N PRO A 19 -9.35 22.58 27.16
CA PRO A 19 -10.36 23.23 26.32
C PRO A 19 -9.69 24.26 25.40
N VAL A 20 -10.27 24.50 24.23
CA VAL A 20 -9.82 25.59 23.35
C VAL A 20 -10.12 26.93 24.00
N PRO A 21 -9.15 27.88 24.05
CA PRO A 21 -9.38 29.21 24.61
C PRO A 21 -10.58 29.89 23.94
N ILE A 22 -11.38 30.62 24.71
CA ILE A 22 -12.61 31.29 24.26
C ILE A 22 -12.36 32.18 23.03
N VAL A 23 -11.24 32.92 23.02
CA VAL A 23 -10.86 33.79 21.87
C VAL A 23 -10.64 33.03 20.57
N ALA A 24 -10.19 31.78 20.64
CA ALA A 24 -9.95 30.94 19.47
C ALA A 24 -11.13 30.04 19.11
N ARG A 25 -12.10 29.88 20.00
CA ARG A 25 -13.22 28.92 19.90
C ARG A 25 -13.96 29.00 18.57
N ASP A 26 -14.45 30.18 18.21
CA ASP A 26 -15.30 30.36 17.04
C ASP A 26 -14.54 30.10 15.74
N ASN A 27 -13.25 30.44 15.70
CA ASN A 27 -12.38 30.13 14.57
C ASN A 27 -12.15 28.61 14.43
N VAL A 28 -11.89 27.93 15.55
CA VAL A 28 -11.71 26.46 15.58
C VAL A 28 -13.00 25.76 15.15
N ILE A 29 -14.18 26.20 15.64
CA ILE A 29 -15.47 25.62 15.23
C ILE A 29 -15.70 25.80 13.72
N LYS A 30 -15.43 26.99 13.17
CA LYS A 30 -15.56 27.25 11.71
C LYS A 30 -14.64 26.32 10.91
N ARG A 31 -13.40 26.13 11.37
CA ARG A 31 -12.44 25.21 10.70
C ARG A 31 -12.90 23.75 10.79
N LEU A 32 -13.34 23.31 11.96
CA LEU A 32 -13.92 21.97 12.13
C LEU A 32 -15.12 21.73 11.21
N ALA A 33 -15.98 22.74 11.04
CA ALA A 33 -17.13 22.65 10.15
C ALA A 33 -16.77 22.61 8.66
N SER A 34 -15.64 23.24 8.27
CA SER A 34 -15.25 23.34 6.85
C SER A 34 -14.35 22.19 6.36
N ILE A 35 -13.41 21.74 7.20
CA ILE A 35 -12.38 20.75 6.83
C ILE A 35 -12.25 19.60 7.83
N GLY A 36 -13.04 19.61 8.91
CA GLY A 36 -13.01 18.55 9.91
C GLY A 36 -13.51 17.22 9.39
N VAL A 37 -12.87 16.15 9.83
CA VAL A 37 -13.32 14.79 9.53
C VAL A 37 -14.34 14.35 10.57
N LYS A 38 -15.55 14.05 10.13
CA LYS A 38 -16.59 13.45 10.99
C LYS A 38 -16.26 11.99 11.22
N VAL A 39 -16.23 11.59 12.48
CA VAL A 39 -15.97 10.21 12.91
C VAL A 39 -17.20 9.68 13.65
N GLU A 40 -17.76 8.62 13.15
CA GLU A 40 -18.86 7.89 13.76
C GLU A 40 -18.36 6.56 14.29
N VAL A 41 -18.60 6.33 15.57
CA VAL A 41 -18.20 5.09 16.25
C VAL A 41 -19.45 4.28 16.50
N TYR A 42 -19.49 3.09 15.92
CA TYR A 42 -20.56 2.12 16.12
C TYR A 42 -20.08 1.00 17.01
N GLU A 43 -20.93 0.57 17.92
CA GLU A 43 -20.67 -0.55 18.82
C GLU A 43 -21.71 -1.64 18.60
N THR A 44 -21.27 -2.90 18.64
CA THR A 44 -22.21 -4.02 18.63
C THR A 44 -22.97 -4.06 19.94
N SER A 45 -24.28 -3.85 19.87
CA SER A 45 -25.21 -4.00 20.98
C SER A 45 -26.13 -5.19 20.76
N TYR A 46 -26.80 -5.65 21.80
CA TYR A 46 -27.70 -6.82 21.74
C TYR A 46 -29.08 -6.44 22.24
N ARG A 47 -30.14 -6.85 21.54
CA ARG A 47 -31.52 -6.58 21.97
C ARG A 47 -31.88 -7.33 23.27
N ILE A 48 -31.30 -8.52 23.45
CA ILE A 48 -31.45 -9.31 24.67
C ILE A 48 -30.05 -9.58 25.20
N ASN A 49 -29.74 -9.07 26.39
CA ASN A 49 -28.48 -9.24 27.08
C ASN A 49 -28.79 -9.66 28.53
N ILE A 50 -28.82 -10.98 28.76
CA ILE A 50 -29.15 -11.56 30.08
C ILE A 50 -27.88 -11.74 30.90
N SER A 51 -26.75 -12.03 30.23
CA SER A 51 -25.43 -12.17 30.87
C SER A 51 -24.34 -12.06 29.80
N GLU A 52 -23.06 -11.98 30.18
CA GLU A 52 -21.96 -11.95 29.21
C GLU A 52 -21.95 -13.12 28.22
N LYS A 53 -22.59 -14.27 28.61
CA LYS A 53 -22.64 -15.51 27.80
C LYS A 53 -23.96 -15.66 27.01
N LEU A 54 -25.00 -14.89 27.34
CA LEU A 54 -26.34 -15.04 26.75
C LEU A 54 -26.75 -13.70 26.11
N ARG A 55 -26.27 -13.48 24.88
CA ARG A 55 -26.51 -12.28 24.06
C ARG A 55 -27.16 -12.68 22.76
N PHE A 56 -28.35 -12.12 22.47
CA PHE A 56 -29.11 -12.44 21.27
C PHE A 56 -29.46 -11.19 20.49
N PHE A 57 -29.60 -11.35 19.17
CA PHE A 57 -29.98 -10.31 18.21
C PHE A 57 -28.99 -9.13 18.23
N PRO A 58 -27.74 -9.33 17.76
CA PRO A 58 -26.76 -8.25 17.65
C PRO A 58 -27.25 -7.19 16.66
N TYR A 59 -27.01 -5.91 16.97
CA TYR A 59 -27.23 -4.78 16.09
C TYR A 59 -26.16 -3.73 16.31
N GLU A 60 -25.89 -2.92 15.29
CA GLU A 60 -24.99 -1.79 15.40
C GLU A 60 -25.68 -0.58 15.99
N LYS A 61 -25.10 -0.03 17.04
CA LYS A 61 -25.57 1.17 17.73
C LYS A 61 -24.52 2.26 17.56
N LEU A 62 -24.95 3.44 17.10
CA LEU A 62 -24.11 4.63 17.12
C LEU A 62 -23.80 5.02 18.57
N ALA A 63 -22.55 4.86 18.98
CA ALA A 63 -22.10 5.08 20.34
C ALA A 63 -21.56 6.50 20.53
N LYS A 64 -20.83 7.03 19.52
CA LYS A 64 -20.19 8.34 19.61
C LYS A 64 -20.00 8.97 18.24
N VAL A 65 -20.16 10.27 18.17
CA VAL A 65 -19.83 11.10 16.99
C VAL A 65 -18.93 12.24 17.43
N TYR A 66 -17.85 12.46 16.71
CA TYR A 66 -16.96 13.59 16.95
C TYR A 66 -16.28 14.05 15.65
N TYR A 67 -15.80 15.29 15.67
CA TYR A 67 -15.15 15.93 14.55
C TYR A 67 -13.65 16.09 14.88
N VAL A 68 -12.79 15.71 13.95
CA VAL A 68 -11.33 15.82 14.05
C VAL A 68 -10.87 16.93 13.11
N GLY A 69 -10.24 17.93 13.66
CA GLY A 69 -9.71 19.08 12.93
C GLY A 69 -8.20 19.05 12.77
N ASP A 70 -7.65 20.25 12.58
CA ASP A 70 -6.23 20.45 12.36
C ASP A 70 -5.40 20.26 13.62
N ALA A 71 -4.07 20.27 13.42
CA ALA A 71 -3.08 20.39 14.46
C ALA A 71 -3.19 21.75 15.18
N THR A 72 -2.81 21.78 16.46
CA THR A 72 -2.53 23.02 17.16
C THR A 72 -1.31 23.73 16.59
N GLN A 73 -1.14 25.03 16.84
CA GLN A 73 -0.01 25.82 16.29
C GLN A 73 1.37 25.26 16.69
N ASP A 74 1.46 24.64 17.86
CA ASP A 74 2.67 23.98 18.34
C ASP A 74 2.86 22.54 17.79
N ASN A 75 1.92 22.04 16.99
CA ASN A 75 1.86 20.67 16.48
C ASN A 75 1.86 19.58 17.58
N LEU A 76 1.49 19.92 18.80
CA LEU A 76 1.48 19.00 19.96
C LEU A 76 0.08 18.60 20.40
N GLY A 77 -0.92 18.83 19.57
CA GLY A 77 -2.31 18.48 19.80
C GLY A 77 -3.15 18.55 18.54
N THR A 78 -4.39 18.09 18.65
CA THR A 78 -5.38 18.11 17.57
C THR A 78 -6.68 18.69 18.11
N TYR A 79 -7.28 19.60 17.36
CA TYR A 79 -8.60 20.13 17.72
C TYR A 79 -9.68 19.09 17.45
N MET A 80 -10.50 18.82 18.45
CA MET A 80 -11.63 17.90 18.34
C MET A 80 -12.87 18.47 18.99
N LEU A 81 -14.04 18.13 18.44
CA LEU A 81 -15.34 18.52 18.96
C LEU A 81 -16.24 17.28 19.03
N LEU A 82 -16.78 16.96 20.20
CA LEU A 82 -17.79 15.95 20.37
C LEU A 82 -19.13 16.50 19.84
N GLU A 83 -19.89 15.71 19.08
CA GLU A 83 -21.20 16.13 18.61
C GLU A 83 -22.13 16.49 19.79
N GLY A 84 -22.80 17.62 19.68
CA GLY A 84 -23.65 18.16 20.76
C GLY A 84 -22.88 18.90 21.88
N ALA A 85 -21.55 18.92 21.85
CA ALA A 85 -20.78 19.72 22.81
C ALA A 85 -20.62 21.17 22.34
N GLU A 86 -20.69 22.12 23.28
CA GLU A 86 -20.55 23.54 22.99
C GLU A 86 -19.11 24.00 22.77
N HIS A 87 -18.15 23.26 23.32
CA HIS A 87 -16.74 23.64 23.32
C HIS A 87 -15.85 22.59 22.62
N PRO A 88 -14.98 23.01 21.71
CA PRO A 88 -13.93 22.15 21.18
C PRO A 88 -12.80 22.00 22.19
N TYR A 89 -12.08 20.89 22.07
CA TYR A 89 -10.96 20.53 22.95
C TYR A 89 -9.69 20.29 22.13
N ILE A 90 -8.57 20.55 22.76
CA ILE A 90 -7.26 20.11 22.31
C ILE A 90 -7.05 18.70 22.87
N THR A 91 -6.83 17.75 21.98
CA THR A 91 -6.63 16.34 22.32
C THR A 91 -5.22 15.89 21.98
N HIS A 92 -4.74 14.90 22.69
CA HIS A 92 -3.41 14.30 22.48
C HIS A 92 -3.39 12.83 22.94
N ILE A 93 -2.31 12.13 22.62
CA ILE A 93 -2.00 10.83 23.22
C ILE A 93 -0.83 11.05 24.18
N PRO A 94 -0.96 10.71 25.48
CA PRO A 94 0.14 10.85 26.44
C PRO A 94 1.39 10.09 25.97
N GLY A 95 2.55 10.77 26.03
CA GLY A 95 3.83 10.23 25.55
C GLY A 95 4.05 10.34 24.04
N PHE A 96 3.05 10.71 23.25
CA PHE A 96 3.20 10.95 21.82
C PHE A 96 3.43 12.46 21.55
N ARG A 97 4.48 12.77 20.77
CA ARG A 97 4.75 14.12 20.26
C ARG A 97 4.23 14.25 18.85
N GLY A 98 3.24 15.09 18.63
CA GLY A 98 2.64 15.32 17.34
C GLY A 98 1.14 15.52 17.41
N PHE A 99 0.50 15.51 16.25
CA PHE A 99 -0.95 15.66 16.06
C PHE A 99 -1.56 14.40 15.44
N LEU A 100 -2.88 14.28 15.51
CA LEU A 100 -3.58 13.04 15.17
C LEU A 100 -4.43 13.12 13.91
N SER A 101 -4.61 14.32 13.32
CA SER A 101 -5.48 14.51 12.13
C SER A 101 -5.13 13.59 10.96
N THR A 102 -3.85 13.35 10.73
CA THR A 102 -3.38 12.43 9.65
C THR A 102 -3.80 10.97 9.84
N ARG A 103 -4.22 10.58 11.04
CA ARG A 103 -4.69 9.22 11.33
C ARG A 103 -6.17 9.02 11.01
N TYR A 104 -6.89 10.09 10.66
CA TYR A 104 -8.31 10.09 10.39
C TYR A 104 -8.58 10.47 8.94
N SER A 105 -8.07 9.70 8.00
CA SER A 105 -8.34 9.96 6.59
C SER A 105 -9.76 9.53 6.21
N PRO A 106 -10.54 10.37 5.51
CA PRO A 106 -11.82 9.99 4.93
C PRO A 106 -11.67 9.23 3.59
N LYS A 107 -10.45 9.07 3.08
CA LYS A 107 -10.19 8.43 1.79
C LYS A 107 -10.04 6.92 1.98
N PRO A 108 -10.87 6.08 1.32
CA PRO A 108 -10.77 4.62 1.44
C PRO A 108 -9.39 4.07 1.04
N ASP A 109 -8.74 4.69 0.07
CA ASP A 109 -7.44 4.20 -0.44
C ASP A 109 -6.33 4.36 0.60
N ASP A 110 -6.41 5.34 1.52
CA ASP A 110 -5.43 5.52 2.60
C ASP A 110 -5.48 4.38 3.65
N TRP A 111 -6.56 3.56 3.63
CA TRP A 111 -6.77 2.43 4.54
C TRP A 111 -6.41 1.08 3.92
N LYS A 112 -6.13 1.05 2.62
CA LYS A 112 -5.70 -0.16 1.93
C LYS A 112 -4.26 -0.51 2.28
N SER A 113 -3.98 -1.80 2.33
CA SER A 113 -2.61 -2.27 2.40
C SER A 113 -1.87 -1.86 1.12
N HIS A 114 -0.68 -1.28 1.25
CA HIS A 114 0.19 -1.03 0.10
C HIS A 114 1.00 -2.27 -0.31
N ILE A 115 0.78 -3.41 0.35
CA ILE A 115 1.47 -4.66 0.05
C ILE A 115 0.89 -5.23 -1.25
N LEU A 116 1.77 -5.54 -2.17
CA LEU A 116 1.46 -6.14 -3.46
C LEU A 116 1.74 -7.64 -3.46
N PHE A 117 2.89 -8.03 -2.91
CA PHE A 117 3.26 -9.42 -2.67
C PHE A 117 3.57 -9.59 -1.19
N ASP A 118 2.96 -10.59 -0.55
CA ASP A 118 3.10 -10.95 0.88
C ASP A 118 3.17 -12.48 0.97
N TYR A 119 4.23 -13.06 0.38
CA TYR A 119 4.40 -14.50 0.27
C TYR A 119 5.68 -14.95 0.98
N ASN A 120 5.55 -15.85 1.95
CA ASN A 120 6.74 -16.55 2.45
C ASN A 120 7.26 -17.53 1.38
N LEU A 121 8.52 -17.89 1.47
CA LEU A 121 9.13 -18.84 0.53
C LEU A 121 8.36 -20.16 0.41
N THR A 122 7.80 -20.64 1.52
CA THR A 122 6.99 -21.87 1.61
C THR A 122 5.65 -21.77 0.88
N ASP A 123 5.16 -20.56 0.68
CA ASP A 123 3.85 -20.31 0.07
C ASP A 123 3.94 -20.17 -1.46
N ILE A 124 5.17 -20.13 -1.99
CA ILE A 124 5.44 -19.92 -3.42
C ILE A 124 5.60 -21.27 -4.14
N LYS A 125 4.80 -21.48 -5.17
CA LYS A 125 4.90 -22.63 -6.10
C LYS A 125 5.80 -22.33 -7.28
N SER A 126 5.59 -21.19 -7.92
CA SER A 126 6.44 -20.74 -9.01
C SER A 126 6.39 -19.23 -9.18
N VAL A 127 7.50 -18.68 -9.71
CA VAL A 127 7.58 -17.28 -10.13
C VAL A 127 8.15 -17.21 -11.53
N ALA A 128 7.48 -16.49 -12.43
CA ALA A 128 7.98 -16.17 -13.76
C ALA A 128 8.18 -14.66 -13.88
N VAL A 129 9.31 -14.26 -14.47
CA VAL A 129 9.62 -12.86 -14.82
C VAL A 129 9.93 -12.79 -16.31
N GLN A 130 9.18 -11.95 -17.02
CA GLN A 130 9.33 -11.72 -18.44
C GLN A 130 9.75 -10.28 -18.69
N PHE A 131 10.72 -10.09 -19.59
CA PHE A 131 11.25 -8.79 -20.00
C PHE A 131 10.80 -8.49 -21.41
N GLY A 132 10.03 -7.39 -21.59
CA GLY A 132 9.46 -7.06 -22.90
C GLY A 132 10.49 -6.75 -23.97
N GLN A 133 11.64 -6.17 -23.59
CA GLN A 133 12.72 -5.79 -24.52
C GLN A 133 13.89 -6.78 -24.55
N LEU A 134 13.99 -7.65 -23.54
CA LEU A 134 15.07 -8.63 -23.37
C LEU A 134 14.47 -10.01 -23.11
N SER A 135 13.70 -10.51 -24.08
CA SER A 135 12.94 -11.76 -23.92
C SER A 135 13.84 -12.97 -23.59
N GLU A 136 15.10 -12.96 -24.06
CA GLU A 136 16.12 -13.99 -23.77
C GLU A 136 16.53 -14.04 -22.30
N GLU A 137 16.33 -12.94 -21.57
CA GLU A 137 16.60 -12.83 -20.14
C GLU A 137 15.40 -13.22 -19.27
N SER A 138 14.29 -13.59 -19.89
CA SER A 138 13.08 -14.01 -19.20
C SER A 138 13.22 -15.42 -18.64
N PHE A 139 12.76 -15.62 -17.41
CA PHE A 139 12.91 -16.89 -16.71
C PHE A 139 11.69 -17.25 -15.85
N LYS A 140 11.67 -18.51 -15.46
CA LYS A 140 10.73 -19.04 -14.48
C LYS A 140 11.48 -19.89 -13.45
N VAL A 141 11.08 -19.77 -12.21
CA VAL A 141 11.52 -20.65 -11.12
C VAL A 141 10.30 -21.49 -10.70
N ASP A 142 10.42 -22.79 -10.77
CA ASP A 142 9.47 -23.74 -10.18
C ASP A 142 10.07 -24.32 -8.91
N ILE A 143 9.32 -24.38 -7.82
CA ILE A 143 9.69 -25.01 -6.56
C ILE A 143 9.09 -26.41 -6.53
N ASP A 144 9.92 -27.42 -6.35
CA ASP A 144 9.48 -28.81 -6.21
C ASP A 144 9.09 -29.08 -4.77
N ASP A 145 7.80 -29.28 -4.50
CA ASP A 145 7.23 -29.51 -3.16
C ASP A 145 7.81 -30.75 -2.47
N LYS A 146 8.28 -31.74 -3.24
CA LYS A 146 8.77 -33.00 -2.68
C LYS A 146 10.23 -32.95 -2.27
N THR A 147 11.03 -32.24 -3.04
CA THR A 147 12.49 -32.20 -2.88
C THR A 147 13.00 -30.88 -2.32
N GLY A 148 12.19 -29.82 -2.35
CA GLY A 148 12.59 -28.46 -2.03
C GLY A 148 13.58 -27.87 -3.04
N ASN A 149 13.76 -28.50 -4.20
CA ASN A 149 14.69 -28.05 -5.23
C ASN A 149 14.07 -26.95 -6.09
N TYR A 150 14.91 -26.02 -6.51
CA TYR A 150 14.55 -24.95 -7.43
C TYR A 150 14.86 -25.38 -8.87
N ASN A 151 13.90 -25.23 -9.77
CA ASN A 151 14.08 -25.47 -11.19
C ASN A 151 14.04 -24.13 -11.92
N LEU A 152 15.22 -23.61 -12.29
CA LEU A 152 15.33 -22.37 -13.06
C LEU A 152 15.21 -22.72 -14.56
N ILE A 153 14.32 -22.05 -15.27
CA ILE A 153 13.97 -22.31 -16.67
C ILE A 153 14.10 -20.99 -17.44
N ASN A 154 14.85 -20.99 -18.53
CA ASN A 154 14.85 -19.89 -19.49
C ASN A 154 13.54 -19.97 -20.32
N LEU A 155 12.73 -18.90 -20.30
CA LEU A 155 11.41 -18.88 -20.96
C LEU A 155 11.50 -18.80 -22.48
N SER A 156 12.53 -18.18 -23.04
CA SER A 156 12.74 -18.10 -24.49
C SER A 156 13.14 -19.44 -25.11
N THR A 157 14.07 -20.14 -24.47
CA THR A 157 14.57 -21.43 -24.97
C THR A 157 13.78 -22.62 -24.44
N LYS A 158 12.99 -22.42 -23.38
CA LYS A 158 12.29 -23.46 -22.61
C LYS A 158 13.23 -24.52 -22.01
N GLN A 159 14.50 -24.18 -21.86
CA GLN A 159 15.51 -25.10 -21.32
C GLN A 159 15.75 -24.82 -19.83
N ARG A 160 16.02 -25.90 -19.09
CA ARG A 160 16.42 -25.80 -17.70
C ARG A 160 17.87 -25.28 -17.61
N VAL A 161 18.06 -24.30 -16.74
CA VAL A 161 19.38 -23.78 -16.40
C VAL A 161 19.97 -24.64 -15.27
N VAL A 162 21.10 -25.27 -15.51
CA VAL A 162 21.71 -26.22 -14.57
C VAL A 162 22.66 -25.50 -13.61
N ASN A 163 23.42 -24.53 -14.11
CA ASN A 163 24.41 -23.78 -13.32
C ASN A 163 23.83 -22.40 -12.99
N TYR A 164 23.50 -22.19 -11.73
CA TYR A 164 23.03 -20.90 -11.22
C TYR A 164 23.45 -20.71 -9.77
N ASP A 165 23.53 -19.46 -9.35
CA ASP A 165 23.80 -19.08 -7.96
C ASP A 165 22.54 -19.27 -7.11
N THR A 166 22.56 -20.30 -6.26
CA THR A 166 21.44 -20.66 -5.38
C THR A 166 21.12 -19.55 -4.36
N LEU A 167 22.14 -18.81 -3.88
CA LEU A 167 21.91 -17.73 -2.91
C LEU A 167 21.21 -16.54 -3.56
N LYS A 168 21.63 -16.15 -4.77
CA LYS A 168 20.94 -15.10 -5.54
C LYS A 168 19.50 -15.49 -5.83
N LEU A 169 19.26 -16.75 -6.21
CA LEU A 169 17.90 -17.25 -6.49
C LEU A 169 17.03 -17.30 -5.22
N LEU A 170 17.61 -17.68 -4.09
CA LEU A 170 16.90 -17.67 -2.81
C LEU A 170 16.55 -16.25 -2.38
N ASN A 171 17.48 -15.29 -2.54
CA ASN A 171 17.20 -13.88 -2.27
C ASN A 171 16.07 -13.33 -3.15
N PHE A 172 16.04 -13.70 -4.43
CA PHE A 172 14.93 -13.37 -5.33
C PHE A 172 13.61 -13.89 -4.80
N LEU A 173 13.50 -15.18 -4.46
CA LEU A 173 12.25 -15.79 -3.99
C LEU A 173 11.79 -15.21 -2.65
N THR A 174 12.70 -14.96 -1.71
CA THR A 174 12.36 -14.39 -0.39
C THR A 174 11.97 -12.90 -0.47
N SER A 175 12.34 -12.20 -1.54
CA SER A 175 11.96 -10.80 -1.74
C SER A 175 10.46 -10.59 -1.93
N PHE A 176 9.70 -11.63 -2.30
CA PHE A 176 8.24 -11.55 -2.43
C PHE A 176 7.48 -11.52 -1.10
N SER A 177 8.18 -11.52 0.03
CA SER A 177 7.58 -11.46 1.37
C SER A 177 7.04 -10.08 1.76
N ASP A 178 7.51 -8.99 1.15
CA ASP A 178 7.04 -7.63 1.45
C ASP A 178 7.36 -6.65 0.29
N LEU A 179 6.76 -6.87 -0.89
CA LEU A 179 6.85 -5.91 -1.99
C LEU A 179 5.65 -4.98 -1.96
N ARG A 180 5.92 -3.67 -1.98
CA ARG A 180 4.89 -2.64 -1.80
C ARG A 180 4.86 -1.66 -2.96
N TYR A 181 3.65 -1.15 -3.26
CA TYR A 181 3.49 -0.03 -4.17
C TYR A 181 3.56 1.32 -3.43
N GLU A 182 3.97 2.37 -4.15
CA GLU A 182 4.01 3.74 -3.64
C GLU A 182 2.59 4.32 -3.53
N THR A 183 1.82 4.22 -4.61
CA THR A 183 0.47 4.83 -4.70
C THR A 183 -0.43 4.02 -5.62
N ARG A 184 -1.69 3.87 -5.22
CA ARG A 184 -2.75 3.34 -6.09
C ARG A 184 -3.33 4.48 -6.94
N LEU A 185 -3.45 4.25 -8.25
CA LEU A 185 -3.78 5.29 -9.22
C LEU A 185 -5.19 5.17 -9.81
N ASN A 186 -5.94 4.11 -9.51
CA ASN A 186 -7.27 3.86 -10.08
C ASN A 186 -8.24 5.06 -9.98
N ASN A 187 -8.21 5.79 -8.86
CA ASN A 187 -9.10 6.93 -8.59
C ASN A 187 -8.40 8.29 -8.79
N ILE A 188 -7.13 8.30 -9.18
CA ILE A 188 -6.30 9.51 -9.30
C ILE A 188 -6.02 9.81 -10.78
N MET A 189 -5.76 8.76 -11.57
CA MET A 189 -5.41 8.90 -12.98
C MET A 189 -6.67 8.92 -13.85
N PRO A 190 -6.78 9.84 -14.83
CA PRO A 190 -7.87 9.81 -15.80
C PRO A 190 -7.90 8.47 -16.57
N THR A 191 -9.09 7.88 -16.73
CA THR A 191 -9.30 6.58 -17.37
C THR A 191 -8.66 6.48 -18.76
N ILE A 192 -8.79 7.53 -19.59
CA ILE A 192 -8.19 7.58 -20.94
C ILE A 192 -6.67 7.40 -20.89
N LYS A 193 -6.01 8.01 -19.89
CA LYS A 193 -4.56 7.88 -19.72
C LYS A 193 -4.19 6.49 -19.23
N LEU A 194 -4.96 5.94 -18.29
CA LEU A 194 -4.80 4.59 -17.77
C LEU A 194 -4.92 3.57 -18.91
N ASP A 195 -6.00 3.64 -19.69
CA ASP A 195 -6.24 2.75 -20.84
C ASP A 195 -5.11 2.83 -21.87
N SER A 196 -4.60 4.05 -22.15
CA SER A 196 -3.48 4.23 -23.07
C SER A 196 -2.20 3.54 -22.56
N ILE A 197 -1.95 3.51 -21.25
CA ILE A 197 -0.77 2.86 -20.66
C ILE A 197 -0.94 1.35 -20.68
N VAL A 198 -2.08 0.85 -20.22
CA VAL A 198 -2.36 -0.60 -20.13
C VAL A 198 -2.36 -1.28 -21.52
N ASN A 199 -2.76 -0.53 -22.57
CA ASN A 199 -2.71 -1.01 -23.95
C ASN A 199 -1.33 -0.88 -24.61
N SER A 200 -0.33 -0.31 -23.94
CA SER A 200 1.05 -0.29 -24.42
C SER A 200 1.75 -1.63 -24.14
N SER A 201 2.91 -1.84 -24.79
CA SER A 201 3.72 -3.03 -24.52
C SER A 201 4.31 -2.98 -23.12
N PRO A 202 4.11 -4.01 -22.29
CA PRO A 202 4.72 -4.06 -20.96
C PRO A 202 6.24 -4.19 -21.04
N ILE A 203 6.94 -3.58 -20.09
CA ILE A 203 8.39 -3.73 -19.93
C ILE A 203 8.75 -4.94 -19.07
N TYR A 204 7.89 -5.25 -18.09
CA TYR A 204 8.03 -6.38 -17.19
C TYR A 204 6.68 -7.08 -17.03
N GLU A 205 6.72 -8.40 -16.94
CA GLU A 205 5.58 -9.20 -16.49
C GLU A 205 6.04 -10.16 -15.40
N ILE A 206 5.40 -10.10 -14.23
CA ILE A 206 5.66 -11.03 -13.13
C ILE A 206 4.42 -11.87 -12.91
N THR A 207 4.58 -13.17 -12.88
CA THR A 207 3.51 -14.13 -12.54
C THR A 207 3.97 -14.96 -11.38
N LEU A 208 3.31 -14.82 -10.23
CA LEU A 208 3.54 -15.64 -9.06
C LEU A 208 2.35 -16.58 -8.85
N VAL A 209 2.64 -17.86 -8.69
CA VAL A 209 1.63 -18.88 -8.35
C VAL A 209 1.97 -19.41 -6.97
N ASP A 210 0.98 -19.42 -6.08
CA ASP A 210 1.13 -19.93 -4.72
C ASP A 210 0.79 -21.44 -4.61
N GLU A 211 0.92 -22.01 -3.41
CA GLU A 211 0.60 -23.43 -3.12
C GLU A 211 -0.87 -23.76 -3.37
N ASN A 212 -1.79 -22.80 -3.20
CA ASN A 212 -3.23 -22.96 -3.45
C ASN A 212 -3.57 -22.89 -4.94
N LYS A 213 -2.58 -22.60 -5.80
CA LYS A 213 -2.70 -22.30 -7.24
C LYS A 213 -3.37 -20.96 -7.52
N ASP A 214 -3.45 -20.07 -6.53
CA ASP A 214 -3.83 -18.70 -6.78
C ASP A 214 -2.70 -17.98 -7.49
N THR A 215 -3.03 -17.10 -8.42
CA THR A 215 -2.06 -16.41 -9.24
C THR A 215 -2.13 -14.92 -9.02
N THR A 216 -0.99 -14.32 -8.68
CA THR A 216 -0.82 -12.87 -8.70
C THR A 216 -0.05 -12.48 -9.96
N TYR A 217 -0.64 -11.59 -10.72
CA TYR A 217 -0.14 -11.17 -12.03
C TYR A 217 0.14 -9.66 -12.05
N LEU A 218 1.33 -9.27 -12.50
CA LEU A 218 1.77 -7.87 -12.59
C LEU A 218 2.32 -7.59 -13.98
N LYS A 219 1.85 -6.52 -14.64
CA LYS A 219 2.41 -5.94 -15.87
C LYS A 219 2.97 -4.56 -15.56
N GLY A 220 4.26 -4.37 -15.77
CA GLY A 220 4.96 -3.10 -15.60
C GLY A 220 5.01 -2.30 -16.90
N PHE A 221 4.88 -0.97 -16.81
CA PHE A 221 4.89 -0.04 -17.95
C PHE A 221 5.75 1.18 -17.64
N TYR A 222 6.38 1.74 -18.67
CA TYR A 222 7.15 2.96 -18.53
C TYR A 222 6.31 4.15 -18.03
N LYS A 223 6.84 4.88 -17.08
CA LYS A 223 6.36 6.21 -16.71
C LYS A 223 7.22 7.26 -17.42
N LYS A 224 6.59 8.22 -18.09
CA LYS A 224 7.32 9.33 -18.71
C LYS A 224 7.97 10.19 -17.62
N ALA A 225 9.22 10.61 -17.87
CA ALA A 225 9.92 11.55 -17.00
C ALA A 225 9.22 12.91 -17.01
N LEU A 226 9.24 13.62 -15.88
CA LEU A 226 8.83 15.00 -15.82
C LEU A 226 9.96 15.87 -16.44
N SER A 227 9.61 17.03 -17.02
CA SER A 227 10.56 17.90 -17.73
C SER A 227 11.76 18.36 -16.88
N GLU A 228 11.63 18.38 -15.57
CA GLU A 228 12.70 18.73 -14.62
C GLU A 228 13.65 17.56 -14.37
N GLU A 229 13.15 16.31 -14.33
CA GLU A 229 13.95 15.09 -14.18
C GLU A 229 14.82 14.84 -15.41
N THR A 230 14.31 15.16 -16.61
CA THR A 230 15.07 15.07 -17.87
C THR A 230 16.27 16.04 -17.93
N ARG A 231 16.28 17.12 -17.15
CA ARG A 231 17.38 18.09 -17.09
C ARG A 231 18.55 17.66 -16.20
N GLN A 232 18.34 16.72 -15.29
CA GLN A 232 19.37 16.26 -14.33
C GLN A 232 20.23 15.10 -14.86
N ALA A 233 19.89 14.52 -16.01
CA ALA A 233 20.75 13.53 -16.66
C ALA A 233 22.05 14.22 -17.12
N ALA A 234 23.12 14.00 -16.37
CA ALA A 234 24.41 14.70 -16.50
C ALA A 234 25.18 14.45 -17.81
N TYR A 235 24.63 13.70 -18.74
CA TYR A 235 25.22 13.37 -20.03
C TYR A 235 24.17 13.43 -21.13
N PHE A 236 23.92 14.60 -21.69
CA PHE A 236 23.38 14.94 -23.02
C PHE A 236 22.33 14.04 -23.71
N GLU A 237 21.91 12.91 -23.16
CA GLU A 237 20.79 12.10 -23.63
C GLU A 237 19.55 12.39 -22.78
N LEU A 238 18.52 12.89 -23.44
CA LEU A 238 17.20 13.07 -22.85
C LEU A 238 16.65 11.68 -22.50
N ILE A 239 16.62 11.33 -21.22
CA ILE A 239 15.97 10.10 -20.75
C ILE A 239 14.45 10.34 -20.80
N PRO A 240 13.70 9.67 -21.71
CA PRO A 240 12.29 9.96 -21.89
C PRO A 240 11.42 9.38 -20.77
N TYR A 241 11.99 8.52 -19.91
CA TYR A 241 11.30 7.81 -18.86
C TYR A 241 11.85 8.12 -17.48
N ASP A 242 10.98 8.01 -16.48
CA ASP A 242 11.33 8.15 -15.06
C ASP A 242 12.24 6.97 -14.64
N ASN A 243 13.41 7.29 -14.06
CA ASN A 243 14.38 6.29 -13.61
C ASN A 243 14.08 5.73 -12.23
N ASP A 244 13.21 6.40 -11.46
CA ASP A 244 12.90 6.00 -10.09
C ASP A 244 11.60 5.20 -10.02
N ARG A 245 10.69 5.40 -11.00
CA ARG A 245 9.31 4.88 -10.93
C ARG A 245 8.81 4.36 -12.26
N PHE A 246 7.93 3.36 -12.16
CA PHE A 246 7.16 2.82 -13.29
C PHE A 246 5.71 2.53 -12.87
N TYR A 247 4.83 2.40 -13.85
CA TYR A 247 3.44 2.02 -13.61
C TYR A 247 3.29 0.50 -13.62
N ALA A 248 2.31 -0.03 -12.88
CA ALA A 248 1.95 -1.43 -13.02
C ALA A 248 0.43 -1.63 -12.95
N SER A 249 -0.04 -2.59 -13.75
CA SER A 249 -1.36 -3.19 -13.66
C SER A 249 -1.25 -4.53 -12.94
N VAL A 250 -2.12 -4.77 -11.97
CA VAL A 250 -2.15 -5.97 -11.14
C VAL A 250 -3.46 -6.70 -11.38
N ASN A 251 -3.39 -8.03 -11.49
CA ASN A 251 -4.54 -8.92 -11.67
C ASN A 251 -5.52 -8.42 -12.74
N ASP A 252 -4.98 -8.24 -13.97
CA ASP A 252 -5.73 -7.77 -15.16
C ASP A 252 -6.49 -6.44 -14.97
N GLY A 253 -5.93 -5.53 -14.19
CA GLY A 253 -6.44 -4.18 -14.02
C GLY A 253 -7.28 -3.96 -12.76
N GLU A 254 -7.36 -4.92 -11.86
CA GLU A 254 -7.99 -4.74 -10.56
C GLU A 254 -7.36 -3.56 -9.81
N ASP A 255 -6.04 -3.50 -9.81
CA ASP A 255 -5.28 -2.38 -9.30
C ASP A 255 -4.32 -1.82 -10.35
N PHE A 256 -4.27 -0.49 -10.47
CA PHE A 256 -3.27 0.23 -11.23
C PHE A 256 -2.46 1.09 -10.27
N VAL A 257 -1.14 0.82 -10.21
CA VAL A 257 -0.27 1.32 -9.14
C VAL A 257 0.99 1.99 -9.68
N LEU A 258 1.59 2.84 -8.85
CA LEU A 258 2.92 3.39 -9.04
C LEU A 258 3.90 2.57 -8.21
N LEU A 259 4.94 2.07 -8.85
CA LEU A 259 6.01 1.28 -8.26
C LEU A 259 7.33 2.03 -8.31
N GLN A 260 8.21 1.74 -7.35
CA GLN A 260 9.57 2.28 -7.29
C GLN A 260 10.57 1.20 -7.73
N TYR A 261 11.47 1.51 -8.64
CA TYR A 261 12.56 0.60 -9.04
C TYR A 261 13.37 0.15 -7.83
N TYR A 262 13.70 1.07 -6.91
CA TYR A 262 14.44 0.76 -5.69
C TYR A 262 13.87 -0.42 -4.89
N ILE A 263 12.53 -0.59 -4.88
CA ILE A 263 11.86 -1.70 -4.17
C ILE A 263 11.82 -2.95 -5.06
N PHE A 264 11.61 -2.79 -6.36
CA PHE A 264 11.37 -3.89 -7.30
C PHE A 264 12.62 -4.43 -7.99
N ASP A 265 13.74 -3.70 -8.00
CA ASP A 265 15.00 -4.12 -8.64
C ASP A 265 15.44 -5.53 -8.19
N VAL A 266 15.20 -5.88 -6.91
CA VAL A 266 15.54 -7.19 -6.35
C VAL A 266 14.83 -8.37 -7.04
N VAL A 267 13.69 -8.12 -7.69
CA VAL A 267 12.91 -9.12 -8.43
C VAL A 267 12.94 -8.89 -9.94
N LEU A 268 13.61 -7.85 -10.42
CA LEU A 268 13.72 -7.49 -11.84
C LEU A 268 15.13 -7.71 -12.40
N TYR A 269 15.98 -8.51 -11.73
CA TYR A 269 17.27 -8.90 -12.31
C TYR A 269 17.08 -9.87 -13.48
N PRO A 270 17.86 -9.73 -14.56
CA PRO A 270 17.81 -10.62 -15.72
C PRO A 270 18.32 -12.02 -15.38
N LEU A 271 17.99 -13.03 -16.21
CA LEU A 271 18.45 -14.42 -16.03
C LEU A 271 19.97 -14.51 -15.89
N SER A 272 20.70 -13.73 -16.68
CA SER A 272 22.18 -13.68 -16.64
C SER A 272 22.75 -13.31 -15.28
N TYR A 273 22.01 -12.57 -14.45
CA TYR A 273 22.43 -12.26 -13.08
C TYR A 273 22.58 -13.52 -12.21
N TYR A 274 21.74 -14.52 -12.43
CA TYR A 274 21.73 -15.76 -11.65
C TYR A 274 22.72 -16.81 -12.16
N THR A 275 23.22 -16.63 -13.39
CA THR A 275 24.11 -17.61 -14.04
C THR A 275 25.59 -17.21 -14.06
N ASN A 276 25.90 -16.01 -13.55
CA ASN A 276 27.25 -15.45 -13.49
C ASN A 276 27.85 -15.51 -12.07
#